data_68ec89bee5e967da4844397ea93125a4
#
_entry.id   68ec89bee5e967da4844397ea93125a4
#
_cell.length_a   1.000
_cell.length_b   1.000
_cell.length_c   1.000
_cell.angle_alpha   90.00
_cell.angle_beta   90.00
_cell.angle_gamma   90.00
#
_symmetry.space_group_name_H-M   'P 1'
#
loop_
_entity.id
_entity.type
_entity.pdbx_description
1 polymer ?
#
loop_
_entity_poly.entity_id
_entity_poly.type
_entity_poly.pdbx_seq_one_letter_code
_entity_poly.pdbx_strand_id
1 'polypeptide(L)'
;QPRSMDKADIREFRRWHREAALRAKQADFDIVYVYATHGYLLSHFLSPQTNLRTDEYGGSMENRTRLLRELIEETKEVVGDRCAVAVRYSVGGDDGETSQLTEERRDRLEMLAELPDLWDININNYYQEMGVSRFFREGSLEEHMSFVKSVTTKPVVTVGRFTSPDTMASQVKRGITDFIGAARPSIADPFLPNKIKEGRLEDIRECIGCNICYTGDGLGTPIRCTQNPTMGEEYRRNWHPEVIANKDSDSQVLVVGAGPAGLEATRALGQRGYRVMLAEAMRELGGRVTHEATLPGLVEWVRVRDYRLQQIEKMTNVEVFRESELSADDVFSTGVDHVVIATGATWRADGFGRSHPYPFDSLAAGTNILTPDDIMAGRIPQGPTLIYDDDSFYMGGLVAEKI
;
A
#
# COMPACT_ATOMS: atom_id res chain seq x y z
N GLN A 1 -12.07 15.42 25.70
CA GLN A 1 -12.53 14.03 25.55
C GLN A 1 -13.90 14.02 24.88
N PRO A 2 -14.19 13.09 23.99
CA PRO A 2 -15.53 12.95 23.43
C PRO A 2 -16.51 12.58 24.56
N ARG A 3 -17.73 13.11 24.49
CA ARG A 3 -18.79 12.71 25.42
C ARG A 3 -19.43 11.39 24.99
N SER A 4 -19.97 10.65 25.96
CA SER A 4 -20.79 9.47 25.64
C SER A 4 -22.08 9.87 24.95
N MET A 5 -22.47 9.11 23.93
CA MET A 5 -23.76 9.31 23.26
C MET A 5 -24.93 8.96 24.17
N ASP A 6 -25.96 9.77 24.17
CA ASP A 6 -27.25 9.42 24.77
C ASP A 6 -28.19 8.75 23.72
N LYS A 7 -29.42 8.41 24.13
CA LYS A 7 -30.38 7.78 23.22
C LYS A 7 -30.88 8.73 22.12
N ALA A 8 -30.82 10.05 22.33
CA ALA A 8 -31.17 11.01 21.30
C ALA A 8 -30.07 11.05 20.22
N ASP A 9 -28.81 11.02 20.64
CA ASP A 9 -27.66 10.92 19.72
C ASP A 9 -27.71 9.63 18.88
N ILE A 10 -28.04 8.49 19.50
CA ILE A 10 -28.18 7.22 18.78
C ILE A 10 -29.28 7.30 17.71
N ARG A 11 -30.45 7.88 18.03
CA ARG A 11 -31.52 8.07 17.04
C ARG A 11 -31.08 9.00 15.91
N GLU A 12 -30.37 10.06 16.25
CA GLU A 12 -29.87 11.02 15.26
C GLU A 12 -28.79 10.38 14.35
N PHE A 13 -27.89 9.58 14.91
CA PHE A 13 -26.90 8.82 14.16
C PHE A 13 -27.56 7.82 13.19
N ARG A 14 -28.56 7.08 13.64
CA ARG A 14 -29.35 6.17 12.79
C ARG A 14 -30.03 6.93 11.66
N ARG A 15 -30.60 8.09 11.94
CA ARG A 15 -31.21 8.97 10.92
C ARG A 15 -30.17 9.38 9.86
N TRP A 16 -28.99 9.85 10.27
CA TRP A 16 -27.93 10.24 9.34
C TRP A 16 -27.44 9.09 8.48
N HIS A 17 -27.30 7.91 9.07
CA HIS A 17 -26.89 6.70 8.37
C HIS A 17 -27.94 6.31 7.31
N ARG A 18 -29.23 6.33 7.66
CA ARG A 18 -30.35 6.10 6.75
C ARG A 18 -30.35 7.10 5.59
N GLU A 19 -30.17 8.38 5.87
CA GLU A 19 -30.10 9.43 4.83
C GLU A 19 -28.88 9.26 3.91
N ALA A 20 -27.75 8.83 4.46
CA ALA A 20 -26.56 8.52 3.66
C ALA A 20 -26.81 7.33 2.72
N ALA A 21 -27.44 6.28 3.22
CA ALA A 21 -27.81 5.11 2.40
C ALA A 21 -28.78 5.49 1.27
N LEU A 22 -29.77 6.38 1.54
CA LEU A 22 -30.67 6.92 0.51
C LEU A 22 -29.93 7.69 -0.58
N ARG A 23 -28.96 8.54 -0.20
CA ARG A 23 -28.13 9.27 -1.18
C ARG A 23 -27.28 8.34 -2.03
N ALA A 24 -26.72 7.28 -1.43
CA ALA A 24 -25.97 6.27 -2.17
C ALA A 24 -26.86 5.55 -3.19
N LYS A 25 -28.07 5.12 -2.78
CA LYS A 25 -29.06 4.53 -3.66
C LYS A 25 -29.43 5.48 -4.81
N GLN A 26 -29.66 6.76 -4.53
CA GLN A 26 -29.99 7.79 -5.54
C GLN A 26 -28.84 8.03 -6.52
N ALA A 27 -27.61 7.85 -6.07
CA ALA A 27 -26.40 7.96 -6.89
C ALA A 27 -26.05 6.69 -7.64
N ASP A 28 -26.94 5.69 -7.66
CA ASP A 28 -26.79 4.40 -8.37
C ASP A 28 -25.59 3.56 -7.88
N PHE A 29 -25.27 3.62 -6.58
CA PHE A 29 -24.31 2.66 -6.01
C PHE A 29 -24.92 1.27 -5.92
N ASP A 30 -24.15 0.24 -6.28
CA ASP A 30 -24.56 -1.15 -6.20
C ASP A 30 -24.47 -1.74 -4.80
N ILE A 31 -23.55 -1.21 -3.97
CA ILE A 31 -23.27 -1.68 -2.60
C ILE A 31 -23.17 -0.51 -1.65
N VAL A 32 -23.80 -0.62 -0.48
CA VAL A 32 -23.66 0.33 0.64
C VAL A 32 -23.03 -0.38 1.84
N TYR A 33 -22.12 0.30 2.53
CA TYR A 33 -21.40 -0.28 3.66
C TYR A 33 -21.92 0.20 5.01
N VAL A 34 -22.05 -0.75 5.96
CA VAL A 34 -22.09 -0.50 7.40
C VAL A 34 -20.69 -0.76 7.95
N TYR A 35 -20.04 0.26 8.49
CA TYR A 35 -18.61 0.21 8.85
C TYR A 35 -18.43 -0.02 10.35
N ALA A 36 -17.99 -1.21 10.76
CA ALA A 36 -17.90 -1.65 12.15
C ALA A 36 -16.50 -2.15 12.54
N THR A 37 -15.45 -1.37 12.21
CA THR A 37 -14.06 -1.73 12.42
C THR A 37 -13.16 -0.53 12.77
N HIS A 38 -11.87 -0.76 13.04
CA HIS A 38 -10.79 0.22 13.19
C HIS A 38 -11.03 1.31 14.25
N GLY A 39 -11.68 0.96 15.37
CA GLY A 39 -11.90 1.90 16.45
C GLY A 39 -12.87 3.04 16.16
N TYR A 40 -13.67 2.97 15.07
CA TYR A 40 -14.74 3.92 14.80
C TYR A 40 -15.97 3.63 15.67
N LEU A 41 -16.99 4.47 15.58
CA LEU A 41 -18.12 4.50 16.49
C LEU A 41 -18.74 3.12 16.75
N LEU A 42 -19.03 2.33 15.72
CA LEU A 42 -19.62 0.99 15.90
C LEU A 42 -18.67 0.02 16.60
N SER A 43 -17.36 0.09 16.33
CA SER A 43 -16.38 -0.72 17.09
C SER A 43 -16.41 -0.41 18.58
N HIS A 44 -16.59 0.86 18.97
CA HIS A 44 -16.74 1.27 20.38
C HIS A 44 -18.00 0.70 21.02
N PHE A 45 -19.12 0.62 20.28
CA PHE A 45 -20.34 -0.02 20.80
C PHE A 45 -20.17 -1.52 21.00
N LEU A 46 -19.44 -2.17 20.11
CA LEU A 46 -19.21 -3.62 20.14
C LEU A 46 -18.26 -4.06 21.25
N SER A 47 -17.29 -3.23 21.63
CA SER A 47 -16.23 -3.57 22.59
C SER A 47 -16.71 -3.50 24.03
N PRO A 48 -16.52 -4.55 24.87
CA PRO A 48 -16.81 -4.48 26.29
C PRO A 48 -15.85 -3.54 27.05
N GLN A 49 -14.71 -3.20 26.48
CA GLN A 49 -13.72 -2.30 27.10
C GLN A 49 -14.10 -0.84 26.98
N THR A 50 -14.75 -0.45 25.89
CA THR A 50 -15.12 0.96 25.60
C THR A 50 -16.60 1.23 25.81
N ASN A 51 -17.48 0.23 25.65
CA ASN A 51 -18.92 0.36 25.86
C ASN A 51 -19.28 0.05 27.31
N LEU A 52 -19.23 1.07 28.15
CA LEU A 52 -19.60 1.01 29.58
C LEU A 52 -21.08 1.33 29.84
N ARG A 53 -21.94 1.28 28.81
CA ARG A 53 -23.37 1.58 28.93
C ARG A 53 -24.10 0.52 29.75
N THR A 54 -25.15 0.97 30.44
CA THR A 54 -26.04 0.13 31.26
C THR A 54 -27.45 0.02 30.71
N ASP A 55 -27.70 0.62 29.53
CA ASP A 55 -28.98 0.53 28.81
C ASP A 55 -28.98 -0.59 27.77
N GLU A 56 -30.01 -0.65 26.94
CA GLU A 56 -30.20 -1.69 25.90
C GLU A 56 -29.12 -1.73 24.83
N TYR A 57 -28.18 -0.77 24.81
CA TYR A 57 -27.03 -0.73 23.89
C TYR A 57 -25.70 -1.11 24.57
N GLY A 58 -25.73 -1.59 25.82
CA GLY A 58 -24.53 -1.96 26.58
C GLY A 58 -24.73 -3.18 27.47
N GLY A 59 -23.68 -3.59 28.17
CA GLY A 59 -23.69 -4.78 29.05
C GLY A 59 -23.46 -6.07 28.24
N SER A 60 -24.52 -6.86 27.98
CA SER A 60 -24.37 -8.13 27.25
C SER A 60 -23.90 -7.96 25.81
N MET A 61 -23.34 -9.04 25.24
CA MET A 61 -22.90 -9.04 23.83
C MET A 61 -24.05 -8.68 22.88
N GLU A 62 -25.25 -9.22 23.12
CA GLU A 62 -26.45 -8.93 22.31
C GLU A 62 -26.80 -7.45 22.34
N ASN A 63 -26.73 -6.82 23.52
CA ASN A 63 -27.01 -5.39 23.66
C ASN A 63 -25.93 -4.54 22.98
N ARG A 64 -24.66 -4.88 23.14
CA ARG A 64 -23.56 -4.19 22.45
C ARG A 64 -23.66 -4.33 20.91
N THR A 65 -24.21 -5.44 20.43
CA THR A 65 -24.42 -5.72 19.00
C THR A 65 -25.68 -5.04 18.44
N ARG A 66 -26.61 -4.62 19.27
CA ARG A 66 -27.92 -4.07 18.88
C ARG A 66 -27.82 -2.95 17.84
N LEU A 67 -26.97 -1.95 18.08
CA LEU A 67 -26.86 -0.81 17.17
C LEU A 67 -26.38 -1.26 15.76
N LEU A 68 -25.41 -2.17 15.70
CA LEU A 68 -24.95 -2.72 14.41
C LEU A 68 -26.07 -3.44 13.68
N ARG A 69 -26.83 -4.29 14.38
CA ARG A 69 -27.98 -5.00 13.82
C ARG A 69 -29.03 -4.04 13.26
N GLU A 70 -29.44 -3.07 14.08
CA GLU A 70 -30.46 -2.07 13.69
C GLU A 70 -30.03 -1.29 12.45
N LEU A 71 -28.75 -0.90 12.36
CA LEU A 71 -28.23 -0.21 11.17
C LEU A 71 -28.22 -1.07 9.92
N ILE A 72 -27.89 -2.37 10.03
CA ILE A 72 -27.95 -3.27 8.89
C ILE A 72 -29.40 -3.42 8.40
N GLU A 73 -30.35 -3.70 9.33
CA GLU A 73 -31.76 -3.88 9.04
C GLU A 73 -32.37 -2.61 8.41
N GLU A 74 -32.12 -1.44 8.99
CA GLU A 74 -32.62 -0.15 8.47
C GLU A 74 -31.98 0.22 7.13
N THR A 75 -30.72 -0.12 6.92
CA THR A 75 -30.06 0.11 5.64
C THR A 75 -30.70 -0.75 4.56
N LYS A 76 -30.91 -2.04 4.83
CA LYS A 76 -31.61 -2.95 3.90
C LYS A 76 -33.03 -2.47 3.58
N GLU A 77 -33.80 -2.04 4.60
CA GLU A 77 -35.13 -1.47 4.39
C GLU A 77 -35.11 -0.28 3.43
N VAL A 78 -34.14 0.63 3.64
CA VAL A 78 -34.05 1.87 2.86
C VAL A 78 -33.60 1.65 1.42
N VAL A 79 -32.58 0.81 1.23
CA VAL A 79 -32.04 0.58 -0.12
C VAL A 79 -32.88 -0.43 -0.90
N GLY A 80 -33.61 -1.34 -0.20
CA GLY A 80 -34.40 -2.41 -0.81
C GLY A 80 -33.53 -3.29 -1.72
N ASP A 81 -34.13 -3.83 -2.77
CA ASP A 81 -33.45 -4.72 -3.71
C ASP A 81 -32.51 -3.99 -4.69
N ARG A 82 -32.39 -2.66 -4.56
CA ARG A 82 -31.57 -1.85 -5.48
C ARG A 82 -30.09 -1.92 -5.17
N CYS A 83 -29.71 -1.99 -3.89
CA CYS A 83 -28.32 -2.08 -3.46
C CYS A 83 -28.12 -3.24 -2.51
N ALA A 84 -27.00 -3.91 -2.59
CA ALA A 84 -26.54 -4.83 -1.57
C ALA A 84 -26.03 -4.06 -0.32
N VAL A 85 -26.21 -4.64 0.85
CA VAL A 85 -25.69 -4.11 2.11
C VAL A 85 -24.49 -4.94 2.57
N ALA A 86 -23.31 -4.35 2.53
CA ALA A 86 -22.08 -4.96 3.01
C ALA A 86 -21.77 -4.49 4.44
N VAL A 87 -21.15 -5.35 5.23
CA VAL A 87 -20.64 -5.00 6.56
C VAL A 87 -19.12 -5.18 6.58
N ARG A 88 -18.38 -4.10 6.87
CA ARG A 88 -16.96 -4.19 7.15
C ARG A 88 -16.77 -4.47 8.64
N TYR A 89 -16.19 -5.63 8.95
CA TYR A 89 -16.14 -6.17 10.31
C TYR A 89 -14.78 -6.74 10.66
N SER A 90 -14.29 -6.45 11.88
CA SER A 90 -13.03 -7.02 12.40
C SER A 90 -13.27 -8.30 13.15
N VAL A 91 -12.50 -9.33 12.80
CA VAL A 91 -12.57 -10.66 13.42
C VAL A 91 -11.43 -10.96 14.38
N GLY A 92 -10.50 -10.03 14.59
CA GLY A 92 -9.35 -10.18 15.49
C GLY A 92 -8.37 -9.03 15.42
N GLY A 93 -7.18 -9.21 15.99
CA GLY A 93 -6.04 -8.31 15.85
C GLY A 93 -6.06 -7.08 16.77
N ASP A 94 -6.61 -7.16 17.97
CA ASP A 94 -6.46 -6.10 18.98
C ASP A 94 -5.17 -6.31 19.78
N ASP A 95 -4.51 -5.20 20.14
CA ASP A 95 -3.40 -5.24 21.08
C ASP A 95 -3.90 -5.75 22.46
N GLY A 96 -3.29 -6.81 22.96
CA GLY A 96 -3.72 -7.46 24.20
C GLY A 96 -5.01 -8.28 24.06
N GLU A 97 -5.33 -8.75 22.85
CA GLU A 97 -6.48 -9.61 22.60
C GLU A 97 -6.41 -10.89 23.44
N THR A 98 -7.51 -11.18 24.13
CA THR A 98 -7.68 -12.43 24.87
C THR A 98 -8.48 -13.43 24.04
N SER A 99 -8.33 -14.73 24.33
CA SER A 99 -9.16 -15.77 23.69
C SER A 99 -10.66 -15.49 23.82
N GLN A 100 -11.08 -14.96 24.96
CA GLN A 100 -12.48 -14.61 25.21
C GLN A 100 -12.99 -13.51 24.27
N LEU A 101 -12.18 -12.49 23.95
CA LEU A 101 -12.57 -11.44 22.98
C LEU A 101 -12.65 -11.98 21.56
N THR A 102 -11.77 -12.90 21.21
CA THR A 102 -11.79 -13.57 19.91
C THR A 102 -13.05 -14.44 19.77
N GLU A 103 -13.39 -15.23 20.79
CA GLU A 103 -14.61 -16.04 20.82
C GLU A 103 -15.86 -15.15 20.73
N GLU A 104 -15.95 -14.07 21.51
CA GLU A 104 -17.09 -13.14 21.45
C GLU A 104 -17.29 -12.52 20.05
N ARG A 105 -16.20 -12.21 19.33
CA ARG A 105 -16.29 -11.70 17.97
C ARG A 105 -16.83 -12.74 17.00
N ARG A 106 -16.42 -13.99 17.17
CA ARG A 106 -16.94 -15.11 16.41
C ARG A 106 -18.42 -15.31 16.68
N ASP A 107 -18.84 -15.38 17.95
CA ASP A 107 -20.25 -15.53 18.35
C ASP A 107 -21.12 -14.41 17.79
N ARG A 108 -20.61 -13.17 17.81
CA ARG A 108 -21.28 -12.02 17.22
C ARG A 108 -21.41 -12.13 15.71
N LEU A 109 -20.36 -12.60 15.03
CA LEU A 109 -20.40 -12.83 13.58
C LEU A 109 -21.43 -13.92 13.29
N GLU A 110 -21.47 -15.03 14.03
CA GLU A 110 -22.44 -16.09 13.90
C GLU A 110 -23.89 -15.58 14.12
N MET A 111 -24.11 -14.71 15.11
CA MET A 111 -25.41 -14.09 15.38
C MET A 111 -25.91 -13.22 14.20
N LEU A 112 -25.03 -12.60 13.45
CA LEU A 112 -25.35 -11.71 12.34
C LEU A 112 -25.10 -12.34 10.98
N ALA A 113 -24.66 -13.58 10.91
CA ALA A 113 -24.04 -14.24 9.75
C ALA A 113 -24.80 -14.06 8.44
N GLU A 114 -26.13 -14.16 8.48
CA GLU A 114 -27.00 -14.12 7.29
C GLU A 114 -27.72 -12.77 7.11
N LEU A 115 -27.46 -11.78 7.98
CA LEU A 115 -28.17 -10.53 7.95
C LEU A 115 -27.72 -9.58 6.82
N PRO A 116 -26.42 -9.33 6.60
CA PRO A 116 -25.95 -8.53 5.46
C PRO A 116 -25.98 -9.36 4.17
N ASP A 117 -25.74 -8.71 3.05
CA ASP A 117 -25.64 -9.38 1.75
C ASP A 117 -24.18 -9.76 1.43
N LEU A 118 -23.20 -9.14 2.10
CA LEU A 118 -21.77 -9.39 1.93
C LEU A 118 -21.01 -9.03 3.21
N TRP A 119 -20.03 -9.84 3.58
CA TRP A 119 -19.08 -9.56 4.63
C TRP A 119 -17.74 -9.09 4.04
N ASP A 120 -17.26 -7.93 4.45
CA ASP A 120 -15.91 -7.43 4.19
C ASP A 120 -15.09 -7.54 5.48
N ILE A 121 -14.25 -8.56 5.55
CA ILE A 121 -13.58 -8.98 6.77
C ILE A 121 -12.16 -8.44 6.84
N ASN A 122 -11.82 -7.91 8.00
CA ASN A 122 -10.48 -7.42 8.33
C ASN A 122 -10.11 -7.72 9.78
N ILE A 123 -9.01 -7.12 10.23
CA ILE A 123 -8.61 -7.11 11.64
C ILE A 123 -8.70 -5.69 12.21
N ASN A 124 -8.83 -5.58 13.53
CA ASN A 124 -8.98 -4.27 14.17
C ASN A 124 -7.64 -3.52 14.31
N ASN A 125 -6.53 -4.25 14.38
CA ASN A 125 -5.20 -3.65 14.41
C ASN A 125 -4.85 -3.07 13.05
N TYR A 126 -5.04 -1.76 12.90
CA TYR A 126 -4.81 -1.05 11.68
C TYR A 126 -3.34 -1.09 11.23
N TYR A 127 -2.40 -1.08 12.18
CA TYR A 127 -0.96 -1.15 11.88
C TYR A 127 -0.57 -2.51 11.27
N GLN A 128 -1.16 -3.59 11.75
CA GLN A 128 -0.95 -4.92 11.17
C GLN A 128 -1.62 -5.04 9.80
N GLU A 129 -2.88 -4.60 9.66
CA GLU A 129 -3.58 -4.60 8.37
C GLU A 129 -2.84 -3.76 7.31
N MET A 130 -2.36 -2.58 7.71
CA MET A 130 -1.58 -1.68 6.87
C MET A 130 -0.08 -1.96 6.94
N GLY A 131 0.33 -3.10 7.48
CA GLY A 131 1.71 -3.46 7.70
C GLY A 131 2.58 -3.35 6.43
N VAL A 132 3.84 -2.91 6.65
CA VAL A 132 4.84 -2.84 5.57
C VAL A 132 5.37 -4.24 5.24
N SER A 133 5.78 -4.45 3.98
CA SER A 133 6.30 -5.75 3.53
C SER A 133 7.50 -6.25 4.32
N ARG A 134 8.26 -5.34 4.91
CA ARG A 134 9.38 -5.66 5.79
C ARG A 134 8.99 -6.59 6.95
N PHE A 135 7.80 -6.42 7.50
CA PHE A 135 7.33 -7.16 8.69
C PHE A 135 6.14 -8.08 8.40
N PHE A 136 5.35 -7.78 7.38
CA PHE A 136 4.11 -8.49 7.08
C PHE A 136 4.11 -8.97 5.62
N ARG A 137 4.04 -10.27 5.44
CA ARG A 137 3.92 -10.88 4.11
C ARG A 137 2.54 -10.65 3.51
N GLU A 138 2.44 -10.79 2.20
CA GLU A 138 1.17 -10.90 1.50
C GLU A 138 0.36 -12.07 2.09
N GLY A 139 -0.94 -11.83 2.35
CA GLY A 139 -1.83 -12.84 2.91
C GLY A 139 -1.61 -13.18 4.38
N SER A 140 -0.75 -12.47 5.12
CA SER A 140 -0.43 -12.75 6.53
C SER A 140 -1.63 -12.68 7.48
N LEU A 141 -2.76 -12.14 7.04
CA LEU A 141 -3.99 -12.02 7.85
C LEU A 141 -4.91 -13.26 7.73
N GLU A 142 -4.55 -14.24 6.92
CA GLU A 142 -5.36 -15.43 6.65
C GLU A 142 -5.78 -16.18 7.92
N GLU A 143 -4.86 -16.36 8.88
CA GLU A 143 -5.12 -17.08 10.13
C GLU A 143 -6.28 -16.49 10.94
N HIS A 144 -6.47 -15.17 10.89
CA HIS A 144 -7.57 -14.49 11.57
C HIS A 144 -8.90 -14.60 10.83
N MET A 145 -8.89 -14.81 9.51
CA MET A 145 -10.07 -14.67 8.65
C MET A 145 -10.61 -16.00 8.12
N SER A 146 -9.80 -17.06 8.12
CA SER A 146 -10.11 -18.33 7.45
C SER A 146 -11.37 -19.04 7.95
N PHE A 147 -11.78 -18.81 9.21
CA PHE A 147 -12.97 -19.43 9.77
C PHE A 147 -14.28 -18.79 9.28
N VAL A 148 -14.27 -17.56 8.75
CA VAL A 148 -15.48 -16.78 8.46
C VAL A 148 -16.42 -17.51 7.49
N LYS A 149 -15.87 -18.12 6.46
CA LYS A 149 -16.66 -18.92 5.50
C LYS A 149 -17.34 -20.15 6.11
N SER A 150 -16.94 -20.59 7.29
CA SER A 150 -17.59 -21.71 8.00
C SER A 150 -18.84 -21.29 8.78
N VAL A 151 -19.03 -19.97 9.00
CA VAL A 151 -20.14 -19.44 9.81
C VAL A 151 -21.20 -18.66 9.01
N THR A 152 -20.96 -18.39 7.73
CA THR A 152 -21.92 -17.68 6.86
C THR A 152 -22.02 -18.30 5.48
N THR A 153 -23.23 -18.24 4.88
CA THR A 153 -23.45 -18.55 3.46
C THR A 153 -23.26 -17.34 2.55
N LYS A 154 -23.15 -16.16 3.13
CA LYS A 154 -22.98 -14.92 2.38
C LYS A 154 -21.58 -14.81 1.77
N PRO A 155 -21.45 -14.09 0.66
CA PRO A 155 -20.14 -13.77 0.09
C PRO A 155 -19.22 -13.08 1.10
N VAL A 156 -17.94 -13.45 1.08
CA VAL A 156 -16.90 -12.89 1.96
C VAL A 156 -15.79 -12.27 1.13
N VAL A 157 -15.42 -11.05 1.49
CA VAL A 157 -14.21 -10.35 1.02
C VAL A 157 -13.19 -10.39 2.14
N THR A 158 -11.93 -10.72 1.84
CA THR A 158 -10.82 -10.59 2.79
C THR A 158 -9.73 -9.67 2.25
N VAL A 159 -8.93 -9.13 3.15
CA VAL A 159 -7.79 -8.25 2.84
C VAL A 159 -6.48 -8.88 3.28
N GLY A 160 -5.36 -8.46 2.70
CA GLY A 160 -4.05 -9.02 3.02
C GLY A 160 -2.95 -8.51 2.11
N ARG A 161 -3.10 -7.30 1.54
CA ARG A 161 -2.18 -6.70 0.56
C ARG A 161 -1.95 -7.63 -0.65
N PHE A 162 -2.97 -8.36 -1.07
CA PHE A 162 -2.89 -9.28 -2.20
C PHE A 162 -2.46 -8.55 -3.49
N THR A 163 -1.30 -8.89 -3.99
CA THR A 163 -0.72 -8.30 -5.20
C THR A 163 -0.38 -9.37 -6.24
N SER A 164 -0.11 -10.61 -5.80
CA SER A 164 0.14 -11.76 -6.65
C SER A 164 -1.17 -12.47 -7.04
N PRO A 165 -1.45 -12.64 -8.34
CA PRO A 165 -2.63 -13.40 -8.80
C PRO A 165 -2.67 -14.85 -8.30
N ASP A 166 -1.52 -15.48 -8.13
CA ASP A 166 -1.45 -16.87 -7.62
C ASP A 166 -1.90 -16.94 -6.16
N THR A 167 -1.48 -15.99 -5.33
CA THR A 167 -1.95 -15.89 -3.94
C THR A 167 -3.45 -15.62 -3.89
N MET A 168 -3.96 -14.70 -4.71
CA MET A 168 -5.40 -14.41 -4.82
C MET A 168 -6.19 -15.66 -5.22
N ALA A 169 -5.76 -16.36 -6.27
CA ALA A 169 -6.40 -17.57 -6.74
C ALA A 169 -6.36 -18.70 -5.69
N SER A 170 -5.26 -18.82 -4.95
CA SER A 170 -5.12 -19.79 -3.86
C SER A 170 -6.14 -19.52 -2.74
N GLN A 171 -6.33 -18.26 -2.32
CA GLN A 171 -7.32 -17.90 -1.29
C GLN A 171 -8.74 -18.32 -1.68
N VAL A 172 -9.13 -18.03 -2.92
CA VAL A 172 -10.47 -18.39 -3.43
C VAL A 172 -10.61 -19.90 -3.59
N LYS A 173 -9.64 -20.58 -4.20
CA LYS A 173 -9.68 -22.04 -4.41
C LYS A 173 -9.75 -22.85 -3.11
N ARG A 174 -9.10 -22.38 -2.05
CA ARG A 174 -9.15 -22.99 -0.72
C ARG A 174 -10.44 -22.68 0.05
N GLY A 175 -11.32 -21.82 -0.50
CA GLY A 175 -12.58 -21.45 0.13
C GLY A 175 -12.43 -20.54 1.36
N ILE A 176 -11.33 -19.78 1.44
CA ILE A 176 -11.08 -18.83 2.54
C ILE A 176 -11.89 -17.55 2.30
N THR A 177 -12.04 -17.16 1.05
CA THR A 177 -12.78 -15.97 0.64
C THR A 177 -13.47 -16.20 -0.71
N ASP A 178 -14.47 -15.39 -1.02
CA ASP A 178 -15.11 -15.36 -2.35
C ASP A 178 -14.52 -14.22 -3.20
N PHE A 179 -14.11 -13.14 -2.57
CA PHE A 179 -13.56 -11.95 -3.23
C PHE A 179 -12.31 -11.45 -2.54
N ILE A 180 -11.43 -10.84 -3.30
CA ILE A 180 -10.17 -10.27 -2.83
C ILE A 180 -10.30 -8.75 -2.67
N GLY A 181 -10.05 -8.25 -1.46
CA GLY A 181 -9.91 -6.83 -1.18
C GLY A 181 -8.47 -6.36 -1.40
N ALA A 182 -8.25 -5.41 -2.31
CA ALA A 182 -6.92 -5.01 -2.74
C ALA A 182 -6.78 -3.48 -2.93
N ALA A 183 -6.66 -2.70 -1.83
CA ALA A 183 -6.49 -1.26 -1.92
C ALA A 183 -5.10 -0.86 -2.44
N ARG A 184 -4.03 -1.14 -1.69
CA ARG A 184 -2.66 -0.78 -2.08
C ARG A 184 -2.19 -1.41 -3.40
N PRO A 185 -2.52 -2.67 -3.71
CA PRO A 185 -2.25 -3.25 -5.03
C PRO A 185 -2.93 -2.51 -6.17
N SER A 186 -4.18 -2.07 -5.99
CA SER A 186 -4.90 -1.27 -6.99
C SER A 186 -4.35 0.15 -7.16
N ILE A 187 -3.72 0.72 -6.12
CA ILE A 187 -2.96 1.97 -6.22
C ILE A 187 -1.69 1.76 -7.06
N ALA A 188 -0.98 0.66 -6.82
CA ALA A 188 0.23 0.32 -7.58
C ALA A 188 -0.10 0.01 -9.04
N ASP A 189 -1.18 -0.73 -9.28
CA ASP A 189 -1.67 -1.08 -10.61
C ASP A 189 -3.19 -0.94 -10.71
N PRO A 190 -3.71 0.20 -11.20
CA PRO A 190 -5.16 0.40 -11.35
C PRO A 190 -5.79 -0.53 -12.40
N PHE A 191 -4.99 -1.18 -13.25
CA PHE A 191 -5.44 -2.13 -14.27
C PHE A 191 -5.29 -3.60 -13.85
N LEU A 192 -4.91 -3.86 -12.61
CA LEU A 192 -4.70 -5.21 -12.06
C LEU A 192 -5.81 -6.21 -12.42
N PRO A 193 -7.12 -5.91 -12.21
CA PRO A 193 -8.18 -6.86 -12.55
C PRO A 193 -8.26 -7.16 -14.05
N ASN A 194 -8.04 -6.16 -14.89
CA ASN A 194 -8.05 -6.34 -16.35
C ASN A 194 -6.88 -7.21 -16.81
N LYS A 195 -5.68 -6.99 -16.26
CA LYS A 195 -4.50 -7.79 -16.57
C LYS A 195 -4.68 -9.25 -16.18
N ILE A 196 -5.27 -9.52 -15.02
CA ILE A 196 -5.61 -10.88 -14.59
C ILE A 196 -6.61 -11.51 -15.57
N LYS A 197 -7.68 -10.80 -15.91
CA LYS A 197 -8.72 -11.28 -16.86
C LYS A 197 -8.16 -11.58 -18.25
N GLU A 198 -7.19 -10.80 -18.69
CA GLU A 198 -6.55 -10.91 -20.02
C GLU A 198 -5.36 -11.90 -20.02
N GLY A 199 -4.99 -12.45 -18.87
CA GLY A 199 -3.85 -13.36 -18.72
C GLY A 199 -2.48 -12.68 -18.85
N ARG A 200 -2.40 -11.35 -18.71
CA ARG A 200 -1.16 -10.56 -18.77
C ARG A 200 -0.56 -10.41 -17.37
N LEU A 201 -0.26 -11.53 -16.71
CA LEU A 201 0.17 -11.53 -15.30
C LEU A 201 1.54 -10.86 -15.11
N GLU A 202 2.43 -11.04 -16.07
CA GLU A 202 3.75 -10.43 -16.08
C GLU A 202 3.74 -8.91 -16.30
N ASP A 203 2.61 -8.34 -16.73
CA ASP A 203 2.44 -6.89 -16.87
C ASP A 203 1.94 -6.21 -15.60
N ILE A 204 1.69 -6.98 -14.55
CA ILE A 204 1.21 -6.44 -13.27
C ILE A 204 2.33 -5.70 -12.56
N ARG A 205 2.05 -4.42 -12.22
CA ARG A 205 2.93 -3.59 -11.38
C ARG A 205 2.63 -3.88 -9.91
N GLU A 206 3.29 -4.88 -9.37
CA GLU A 206 3.02 -5.37 -8.01
C GLU A 206 3.35 -4.33 -6.92
N CYS A 207 2.48 -4.24 -5.92
CA CYS A 207 2.72 -3.42 -4.73
C CYS A 207 3.90 -3.98 -3.93
N ILE A 208 4.86 -3.12 -3.58
CA ILE A 208 6.02 -3.50 -2.77
C ILE A 208 5.81 -3.34 -1.25
N GLY A 209 4.62 -2.95 -0.81
CA GLY A 209 4.29 -2.81 0.61
C GLY A 209 5.10 -1.75 1.37
N CYS A 210 5.57 -0.70 0.71
CA CYS A 210 6.38 0.35 1.33
C CYS A 210 5.57 1.39 2.11
N ASN A 211 4.26 1.42 1.98
CA ASN A 211 3.32 2.36 2.62
C ASN A 211 3.52 3.85 2.33
N ILE A 212 4.29 4.24 1.33
CA ILE A 212 4.45 5.66 0.96
C ILE A 212 3.10 6.31 0.60
N CYS A 213 2.17 5.55 0.02
CA CYS A 213 0.82 6.01 -0.28
C CYS A 213 0.01 6.35 0.97
N TYR A 214 0.30 5.74 2.11
CA TYR A 214 -0.35 6.00 3.39
C TYR A 214 0.37 7.07 4.21
N THR A 215 1.70 7.10 4.19
CA THR A 215 2.51 8.04 4.99
C THR A 215 2.17 9.50 4.67
N GLY A 216 1.86 9.81 3.41
CA GLY A 216 1.47 11.14 2.97
C GLY A 216 0.17 11.66 3.60
N ASP A 217 -0.77 10.77 3.90
CA ASP A 217 -2.05 11.11 4.53
C ASP A 217 -1.84 11.76 5.91
N GLY A 218 -1.07 11.12 6.78
CA GLY A 218 -0.76 11.64 8.12
C GLY A 218 0.06 12.94 8.12
N LEU A 219 0.75 13.26 7.03
CA LEU A 219 1.56 14.47 6.87
C LEU A 219 0.83 15.59 6.11
N GLY A 220 -0.40 15.34 5.63
CA GLY A 220 -1.14 16.30 4.81
C GLY A 220 -0.46 16.60 3.46
N THR A 221 0.37 15.69 2.96
CA THR A 221 1.04 15.81 1.67
C THR A 221 0.30 15.01 0.60
N PRO A 222 0.45 15.35 -0.70
CA PRO A 222 -0.16 14.56 -1.76
C PRO A 222 0.27 13.10 -1.71
N ILE A 223 -0.69 12.20 -1.79
CA ILE A 223 -0.45 10.75 -1.83
C ILE A 223 0.36 10.39 -3.08
N ARG A 224 1.34 9.49 -2.94
CA ARG A 224 2.21 9.00 -4.02
C ARG A 224 2.41 7.49 -3.91
N CYS A 225 2.85 6.88 -5.00
CA CYS A 225 3.22 5.47 -5.03
C CYS A 225 4.62 5.31 -5.65
N THR A 226 5.46 4.47 -5.06
CA THR A 226 6.79 4.13 -5.59
C THR A 226 6.72 3.34 -6.89
N GLN A 227 5.64 2.59 -7.09
CA GLN A 227 5.44 1.78 -8.28
C GLN A 227 4.67 2.52 -9.37
N ASN A 228 3.62 3.26 -9.00
CA ASN A 228 2.77 4.01 -9.93
C ASN A 228 3.13 5.50 -9.92
N PRO A 229 3.87 6.02 -10.91
CA PRO A 229 4.36 7.39 -10.91
C PRO A 229 3.24 8.42 -11.15
N THR A 230 2.05 7.99 -11.60
CA THR A 230 0.93 8.88 -11.91
C THR A 230 -0.11 8.97 -10.78
N MET A 231 0.09 8.20 -9.71
CA MET A 231 -0.84 8.17 -8.58
C MET A 231 -1.06 9.57 -8.00
N GLY A 232 -2.34 9.99 -7.95
CA GLY A 232 -2.76 11.31 -7.49
C GLY A 232 -2.67 12.42 -8.55
N GLU A 233 -2.28 12.11 -9.79
CA GLU A 233 -2.24 13.06 -10.89
C GLU A 233 -3.33 12.80 -11.95
N GLU A 234 -4.10 11.73 -11.81
CA GLU A 234 -5.09 11.29 -12.79
C GLU A 234 -6.15 12.37 -13.03
N TYR A 235 -6.74 12.89 -11.97
CA TYR A 235 -7.78 13.92 -12.05
C TYR A 235 -7.24 15.25 -12.61
N ARG A 236 -6.05 15.65 -12.14
CA ARG A 236 -5.49 16.98 -12.41
C ARG A 236 -4.81 17.06 -13.78
N ARG A 237 -4.17 15.97 -14.21
CA ARG A 237 -3.33 15.90 -15.41
C ARG A 237 -3.80 14.86 -16.43
N ASN A 238 -4.81 14.08 -16.09
CA ASN A 238 -5.26 12.93 -16.89
C ASN A 238 -4.11 11.94 -17.18
N TRP A 239 -3.20 11.79 -16.23
CA TRP A 239 -2.10 10.84 -16.35
C TRP A 239 -2.51 9.48 -15.81
N HIS A 240 -2.24 8.45 -16.60
CA HIS A 240 -2.41 7.05 -16.22
C HIS A 240 -1.12 6.29 -16.49
N PRO A 241 -0.77 5.27 -15.70
CA PRO A 241 0.53 4.61 -15.81
C PRO A 241 0.73 3.87 -17.13
N GLU A 242 -0.33 3.55 -17.85
CA GLU A 242 -0.30 2.77 -19.08
C GLU A 242 -1.10 3.40 -20.23
N VAL A 243 -1.88 4.42 -19.95
CA VAL A 243 -2.56 5.21 -20.97
C VAL A 243 -1.73 6.48 -21.20
N ILE A 244 -0.71 6.36 -22.04
CA ILE A 244 0.29 7.39 -22.27
C ILE A 244 0.09 7.93 -23.70
N ALA A 245 0.12 9.26 -23.85
CA ALA A 245 0.05 9.91 -25.17
C ALA A 245 1.22 9.48 -26.06
N ASN A 246 0.95 9.26 -27.33
CA ASN A 246 1.98 8.98 -28.32
C ASN A 246 3.02 10.12 -28.41
N LYS A 247 4.19 9.83 -28.99
CA LYS A 247 5.21 10.84 -29.31
C LYS A 247 4.61 11.93 -30.21
N ASP A 248 5.12 13.14 -30.06
CA ASP A 248 4.73 14.32 -30.83
C ASP A 248 5.86 14.81 -31.76
N SER A 249 6.99 14.10 -31.76
CA SER A 249 8.15 14.38 -32.62
C SER A 249 8.93 13.09 -32.92
N ASP A 250 9.86 13.14 -33.86
CA ASP A 250 10.78 12.07 -34.18
C ASP A 250 12.11 12.19 -33.42
N SER A 251 12.15 12.99 -32.36
CA SER A 251 13.33 13.20 -31.53
C SER A 251 13.86 11.89 -30.92
N GLN A 252 15.18 11.84 -30.78
CA GLN A 252 15.88 10.79 -30.09
C GLN A 252 16.21 11.23 -28.65
N VAL A 253 16.11 10.30 -27.70
CA VAL A 253 16.34 10.60 -26.28
C VAL A 253 17.42 9.69 -25.72
N LEU A 254 18.43 10.29 -25.08
CA LEU A 254 19.40 9.58 -24.26
C LEU A 254 18.99 9.69 -22.78
N VAL A 255 18.92 8.58 -22.09
CA VAL A 255 18.76 8.52 -20.64
C VAL A 255 20.07 8.03 -20.03
N VAL A 256 20.66 8.82 -19.15
CA VAL A 256 21.92 8.51 -18.47
C VAL A 256 21.63 8.09 -17.04
N GLY A 257 21.91 6.82 -16.74
CA GLY A 257 21.65 6.17 -15.46
C GLY A 257 20.38 5.32 -15.46
N ALA A 258 20.52 4.05 -15.07
CA ALA A 258 19.43 3.06 -15.03
C ALA A 258 18.96 2.75 -13.60
N GLY A 259 18.97 3.74 -12.72
CA GLY A 259 18.24 3.70 -11.43
C GLY A 259 16.73 3.81 -11.66
N PRO A 260 15.90 3.79 -10.58
CA PRO A 260 14.44 3.84 -10.70
C PRO A 260 13.91 4.98 -11.58
N ALA A 261 14.53 6.17 -11.49
CA ALA A 261 14.13 7.33 -12.27
C ALA A 261 14.42 7.15 -13.77
N GLY A 262 15.63 6.69 -14.12
CA GLY A 262 16.02 6.44 -15.50
C GLY A 262 15.26 5.29 -16.14
N LEU A 263 15.04 4.20 -15.40
CA LEU A 263 14.23 3.08 -15.88
C LEU A 263 12.78 3.51 -16.14
N GLU A 264 12.18 4.32 -15.28
CA GLU A 264 10.81 4.81 -15.50
C GLU A 264 10.74 5.81 -16.66
N ALA A 265 11.72 6.72 -16.80
CA ALA A 265 11.82 7.63 -17.94
C ALA A 265 11.93 6.84 -19.26
N THR A 266 12.83 5.85 -19.31
CA THR A 266 13.02 4.99 -20.49
C THR A 266 11.75 4.22 -20.83
N ARG A 267 11.10 3.61 -19.84
CA ARG A 267 9.83 2.90 -20.04
C ARG A 267 8.75 3.82 -20.61
N ALA A 268 8.56 5.00 -20.01
CA ALA A 268 7.52 5.92 -20.41
C ALA A 268 7.78 6.51 -21.81
N LEU A 269 9.01 6.91 -22.10
CA LEU A 269 9.40 7.42 -23.42
C LEU A 269 9.32 6.34 -24.50
N GLY A 270 9.78 5.13 -24.21
CA GLY A 270 9.68 4.00 -25.13
C GLY A 270 8.23 3.64 -25.42
N GLN A 271 7.35 3.62 -24.41
CA GLN A 271 5.91 3.38 -24.59
C GLN A 271 5.23 4.48 -25.43
N ARG A 272 5.69 5.73 -25.34
CA ARG A 272 5.25 6.81 -26.21
C ARG A 272 5.68 6.65 -27.66
N GLY A 273 6.66 5.79 -27.95
CA GLY A 273 7.18 5.51 -29.29
C GLY A 273 8.41 6.33 -29.66
N TYR A 274 9.07 7.01 -28.71
CA TYR A 274 10.37 7.63 -28.96
C TYR A 274 11.47 6.58 -29.14
N ARG A 275 12.50 6.91 -29.90
CA ARG A 275 13.76 6.14 -29.90
C ARG A 275 14.55 6.52 -28.66
N VAL A 276 14.84 5.56 -27.79
CA VAL A 276 15.50 5.79 -26.50
C VAL A 276 16.78 4.99 -26.41
N MET A 277 17.85 5.65 -26.04
CA MET A 277 19.10 5.04 -25.61
C MET A 277 19.19 5.17 -24.08
N LEU A 278 19.34 4.05 -23.39
CA LEU A 278 19.59 4.01 -21.95
C LEU A 278 21.03 3.59 -21.69
N ALA A 279 21.84 4.50 -21.14
CA ALA A 279 23.22 4.22 -20.76
C ALA A 279 23.37 4.07 -19.25
N GLU A 280 24.07 3.01 -18.81
CA GLU A 280 24.34 2.74 -17.40
C GLU A 280 25.83 2.38 -17.22
N ALA A 281 26.47 3.02 -16.24
CA ALA A 281 27.87 2.81 -15.92
C ALA A 281 28.14 1.37 -15.43
N MET A 282 27.20 0.80 -14.69
CA MET A 282 27.32 -0.53 -14.11
C MET A 282 26.80 -1.63 -15.04
N ARG A 283 27.27 -2.86 -14.81
CA ARG A 283 26.73 -4.03 -15.50
C ARG A 283 25.29 -4.34 -15.08
N GLU A 284 24.98 -4.16 -13.78
CA GLU A 284 23.65 -4.41 -13.22
C GLU A 284 22.83 -3.11 -13.24
N LEU A 285 21.61 -3.21 -13.78
CA LEU A 285 20.65 -2.09 -13.81
C LEU A 285 19.84 -2.07 -12.50
N GLY A 286 19.24 -0.92 -12.21
CA GLY A 286 18.39 -0.72 -11.04
C GLY A 286 18.96 0.28 -10.03
N GLY A 287 20.27 0.56 -10.11
CA GLY A 287 20.92 1.51 -9.23
C GLY A 287 20.71 1.17 -7.75
N ARG A 288 20.46 2.18 -6.92
CA ARG A 288 20.33 2.04 -5.47
C ARG A 288 19.31 1.01 -5.02
N VAL A 289 18.15 0.89 -5.68
CA VAL A 289 17.09 -0.03 -5.23
C VAL A 289 17.54 -1.50 -5.28
N THR A 290 18.49 -1.85 -6.16
CA THR A 290 19.07 -3.18 -6.21
C THR A 290 19.85 -3.51 -4.92
N HIS A 291 20.61 -2.54 -4.41
CA HIS A 291 21.35 -2.69 -3.15
C HIS A 291 20.42 -2.63 -1.94
N GLU A 292 19.47 -1.70 -1.91
CA GLU A 292 18.48 -1.58 -0.83
C GLU A 292 17.64 -2.85 -0.68
N ALA A 293 17.29 -3.53 -1.78
CA ALA A 293 16.55 -4.79 -1.75
C ALA A 293 17.29 -5.94 -1.05
N THR A 294 18.62 -5.80 -0.83
CA THR A 294 19.43 -6.78 -0.07
C THR A 294 19.43 -6.51 1.44
N LEU A 295 18.86 -5.40 1.87
CA LEU A 295 18.74 -5.07 3.29
C LEU A 295 17.61 -5.90 3.95
N PRO A 296 17.65 -6.10 5.28
CA PRO A 296 16.70 -6.93 5.99
C PRO A 296 15.23 -6.57 5.68
N GLY A 297 14.46 -7.55 5.19
CA GLY A 297 13.03 -7.40 4.91
C GLY A 297 12.65 -6.55 3.69
N LEU A 298 13.60 -6.07 2.87
CA LEU A 298 13.31 -5.26 1.69
C LEU A 298 13.34 -6.02 0.35
N VAL A 299 13.34 -7.34 0.36
CA VAL A 299 13.45 -8.13 -0.87
C VAL A 299 12.38 -7.78 -1.93
N GLU A 300 11.17 -7.38 -1.52
CA GLU A 300 10.11 -6.98 -2.45
C GLU A 300 10.40 -5.66 -3.19
N TRP A 301 11.37 -4.87 -2.73
CA TRP A 301 11.74 -3.61 -3.38
C TRP A 301 12.43 -3.82 -4.73
N VAL A 302 13.01 -4.99 -4.97
CA VAL A 302 13.59 -5.35 -6.27
C VAL A 302 12.54 -5.26 -7.40
N ARG A 303 11.26 -5.44 -7.11
CA ARG A 303 10.15 -5.30 -8.08
C ARG A 303 10.07 -3.91 -8.72
N VAL A 304 10.62 -2.87 -8.09
CA VAL A 304 10.73 -1.52 -8.67
C VAL A 304 11.58 -1.55 -9.93
N ARG A 305 12.68 -2.30 -9.89
CA ARG A 305 13.58 -2.53 -11.02
C ARG A 305 12.97 -3.52 -12.02
N ASP A 306 12.59 -4.69 -11.52
CA ASP A 306 12.25 -5.84 -12.36
C ASP A 306 11.06 -5.58 -13.26
N TYR A 307 10.00 -4.96 -12.75
CA TYR A 307 8.87 -4.56 -13.57
C TYR A 307 9.30 -3.64 -14.74
N ARG A 308 10.13 -2.65 -14.47
CA ARG A 308 10.56 -1.67 -15.50
C ARG A 308 11.48 -2.30 -16.53
N LEU A 309 12.40 -3.14 -16.11
CA LEU A 309 13.27 -3.88 -17.02
C LEU A 309 12.46 -4.79 -17.95
N GLN A 310 11.54 -5.56 -17.40
CA GLN A 310 10.68 -6.44 -18.18
C GLN A 310 9.84 -5.68 -19.21
N GLN A 311 9.32 -4.49 -18.84
CA GLN A 311 8.58 -3.66 -19.81
C GLN A 311 9.49 -3.10 -20.89
N ILE A 312 10.70 -2.66 -20.54
CA ILE A 312 11.68 -2.13 -21.48
C ILE A 312 12.14 -3.23 -22.47
N GLU A 313 12.37 -4.45 -22.00
CA GLU A 313 12.79 -5.58 -22.83
C GLU A 313 11.78 -5.95 -23.93
N LYS A 314 10.51 -5.61 -23.77
CA LYS A 314 9.46 -5.79 -24.79
C LYS A 314 9.48 -4.72 -25.89
N MET A 315 10.29 -3.66 -25.73
CA MET A 315 10.28 -2.48 -26.62
C MET A 315 11.41 -2.56 -27.66
N THR A 316 11.06 -2.55 -28.93
CA THR A 316 12.03 -2.58 -30.04
C THR A 316 12.65 -1.21 -30.35
N ASN A 317 12.12 -0.15 -29.80
CA ASN A 317 12.56 1.25 -29.97
C ASN A 317 13.45 1.74 -28.80
N VAL A 318 13.85 0.84 -27.91
CA VAL A 318 14.74 1.13 -26.77
C VAL A 318 16.02 0.30 -26.89
N GLU A 319 17.17 0.95 -26.80
CA GLU A 319 18.49 0.34 -26.77
C GLU A 319 19.12 0.54 -25.38
N VAL A 320 19.68 -0.52 -24.79
CA VAL A 320 20.25 -0.49 -23.44
C VAL A 320 21.75 -0.76 -23.52
N PHE A 321 22.55 0.19 -23.06
CA PHE A 321 24.00 0.14 -23.01
C PHE A 321 24.47 0.01 -21.56
N ARG A 322 24.98 -1.16 -21.22
CA ARG A 322 25.55 -1.46 -19.90
C ARG A 322 27.06 -1.18 -19.91
N GLU A 323 27.67 -1.01 -18.73
CA GLU A 323 29.09 -0.74 -18.59
C GLU A 323 29.53 0.46 -19.47
N SER A 324 28.63 1.47 -19.55
CA SER A 324 28.75 2.65 -20.41
C SER A 324 28.68 3.92 -19.55
N GLU A 325 29.77 4.20 -18.87
CA GLU A 325 29.96 5.49 -18.18
C GLU A 325 30.21 6.59 -19.22
N LEU A 326 29.39 7.64 -19.19
CA LEU A 326 29.43 8.74 -20.15
C LEU A 326 29.95 10.01 -19.52
N SER A 327 30.95 10.62 -20.14
CA SER A 327 31.33 12.02 -19.90
C SER A 327 30.39 12.99 -20.63
N ALA A 328 30.51 14.28 -20.33
CA ALA A 328 29.76 15.30 -21.06
C ALA A 328 30.05 15.27 -22.55
N ASP A 329 31.32 15.09 -22.94
CA ASP A 329 31.74 15.03 -24.36
C ASP A 329 31.14 13.79 -25.07
N ASP A 330 31.06 12.65 -24.37
CA ASP A 330 30.40 11.46 -24.91
C ASP A 330 28.91 11.75 -25.16
N VAL A 331 28.22 12.39 -24.22
CA VAL A 331 26.82 12.77 -24.35
C VAL A 331 26.61 13.68 -25.56
N PHE A 332 27.42 14.72 -25.71
CA PHE A 332 27.35 15.62 -26.88
C PHE A 332 27.64 14.90 -28.20
N SER A 333 28.54 13.95 -28.20
CA SER A 333 28.93 13.20 -29.40
C SER A 333 27.82 12.27 -29.91
N THR A 334 26.82 11.93 -29.09
CA THR A 334 25.68 11.10 -29.52
C THR A 334 24.77 11.82 -30.52
N GLY A 335 24.75 13.15 -30.48
CA GLY A 335 23.91 13.98 -31.36
C GLY A 335 22.40 13.84 -31.13
N VAL A 336 21.97 13.31 -29.97
CA VAL A 336 20.54 13.21 -29.64
C VAL A 336 19.92 14.57 -29.37
N ASP A 337 18.60 14.65 -29.57
CA ASP A 337 17.84 15.89 -29.38
C ASP A 337 17.61 16.21 -27.88
N HIS A 338 17.46 15.18 -27.06
CA HIS A 338 17.15 15.33 -25.65
C HIS A 338 17.97 14.37 -24.77
N VAL A 339 18.38 14.87 -23.61
CA VAL A 339 19.10 14.10 -22.59
C VAL A 339 18.38 14.14 -21.26
N VAL A 340 18.16 12.98 -20.66
CA VAL A 340 17.63 12.82 -19.30
C VAL A 340 18.77 12.37 -18.40
N ILE A 341 19.18 13.19 -17.44
CA ILE A 341 20.20 12.85 -16.45
C ILE A 341 19.52 12.22 -15.22
N ALA A 342 19.79 10.94 -14.99
CA ALA A 342 19.20 10.13 -13.91
C ALA A 342 20.27 9.36 -13.12
N THR A 343 21.42 9.98 -12.91
CA THR A 343 22.62 9.37 -12.32
C THR A 343 22.55 9.14 -10.79
N GLY A 344 21.41 9.52 -10.18
CA GLY A 344 21.13 9.23 -8.77
C GLY A 344 21.82 10.20 -7.78
N ALA A 345 21.92 9.73 -6.55
CA ALA A 345 22.56 10.45 -5.44
C ALA A 345 23.25 9.46 -4.49
N THR A 346 24.14 9.97 -3.65
CA THR A 346 24.82 9.22 -2.60
C THR A 346 24.46 9.79 -1.23
N TRP A 347 24.55 8.96 -0.19
CA TRP A 347 24.37 9.42 1.17
C TRP A 347 25.54 10.32 1.59
N ARG A 348 25.23 11.41 2.28
CA ARG A 348 26.24 12.32 2.82
C ARG A 348 26.82 11.78 4.12
N ALA A 349 28.12 12.03 4.35
CA ALA A 349 28.84 11.63 5.56
C ALA A 349 29.14 12.79 6.49
N ASP A 350 28.59 13.97 6.26
CA ASP A 350 28.91 15.22 6.97
C ASP A 350 27.81 15.65 7.97
N GLY A 351 26.79 14.83 8.19
CA GLY A 351 25.71 15.12 9.13
C GLY A 351 24.64 16.12 8.64
N PHE A 352 24.80 16.67 7.42
CA PHE A 352 23.75 17.50 6.83
C PHE A 352 22.55 16.63 6.49
N GLY A 353 21.38 17.00 6.97
CA GLY A 353 20.18 16.25 6.74
C GLY A 353 18.91 17.08 6.90
N ARG A 354 17.77 16.39 7.04
CA ARG A 354 16.45 16.99 7.12
C ARG A 354 16.24 17.81 8.40
N SER A 355 16.68 17.25 9.53
CA SER A 355 16.51 17.86 10.86
C SER A 355 17.70 18.73 11.23
N HIS A 356 18.83 18.56 10.57
CA HIS A 356 20.07 19.33 10.80
C HIS A 356 20.60 19.87 9.45
N PRO A 357 20.17 21.08 9.04
CA PRO A 357 20.45 21.63 7.70
C PRO A 357 21.85 22.27 7.58
N TYR A 358 22.81 21.82 8.37
CA TYR A 358 24.21 22.23 8.33
C TYR A 358 25.13 21.02 8.50
N PRO A 359 26.28 20.97 7.87
CA PRO A 359 27.30 19.97 8.21
C PRO A 359 27.70 20.07 9.68
N PHE A 360 28.16 18.98 10.29
CA PHE A 360 28.75 19.03 11.63
C PHE A 360 29.98 19.91 11.61
N ASP A 361 30.09 20.88 12.54
CA ASP A 361 31.19 21.84 12.62
C ASP A 361 32.55 21.16 12.82
N SER A 362 32.59 20.10 13.61
CA SER A 362 33.76 19.26 13.79
C SER A 362 33.39 17.85 14.24
N LEU A 363 34.11 16.90 13.73
CA LEU A 363 34.10 15.54 14.24
C LEU A 363 35.43 15.26 14.94
N ALA A 364 35.39 14.49 16.02
CA ALA A 364 36.63 14.14 16.75
C ALA A 364 37.59 13.44 15.76
N ALA A 365 38.88 13.76 15.90
CA ALA A 365 39.91 13.15 15.08
C ALA A 365 39.86 11.62 15.22
N GLY A 366 39.80 10.92 14.08
CA GLY A 366 39.68 9.47 14.03
C GLY A 366 38.24 8.93 14.11
N THR A 367 37.20 9.79 14.11
CA THR A 367 35.83 9.33 13.98
C THR A 367 35.64 8.60 12.66
N ASN A 368 35.23 7.33 12.72
CA ASN A 368 34.87 6.55 11.54
C ASN A 368 33.37 6.74 11.22
N ILE A 369 33.09 7.44 10.13
CA ILE A 369 31.71 7.67 9.65
C ILE A 369 31.45 6.72 8.51
N LEU A 370 30.37 5.95 8.62
CA LEU A 370 29.87 5.09 7.58
C LEU A 370 28.48 5.58 7.17
N THR A 371 28.26 5.62 5.87
CA THR A 371 26.96 5.92 5.29
C THR A 371 26.17 4.61 5.05
N PRO A 372 24.87 4.68 4.82
CA PRO A 372 24.11 3.50 4.34
C PRO A 372 24.70 2.87 3.07
N ASP A 373 25.29 3.67 2.17
CA ASP A 373 25.96 3.14 0.97
C ASP A 373 27.18 2.26 1.34
N ASP A 374 27.94 2.67 2.35
CA ASP A 374 29.07 1.88 2.87
C ASP A 374 28.61 0.53 3.46
N ILE A 375 27.53 0.55 4.24
CA ILE A 375 26.96 -0.65 4.85
C ILE A 375 26.43 -1.60 3.77
N MET A 376 25.76 -1.08 2.75
CA MET A 376 25.29 -1.88 1.60
C MET A 376 26.46 -2.45 0.78
N ALA A 377 27.58 -1.74 0.73
CA ALA A 377 28.82 -2.23 0.13
C ALA A 377 29.60 -3.24 1.00
N GLY A 378 29.08 -3.59 2.19
CA GLY A 378 29.66 -4.58 3.09
C GLY A 378 30.69 -4.03 4.10
N ARG A 379 30.82 -2.72 4.23
CA ARG A 379 31.66 -2.08 5.26
C ARG A 379 30.92 -2.10 6.60
N ILE A 380 31.15 -3.13 7.40
CA ILE A 380 30.50 -3.28 8.73
C ILE A 380 31.41 -2.69 9.80
N PRO A 381 30.91 -1.80 10.69
CA PRO A 381 31.69 -1.24 11.77
C PRO A 381 32.10 -2.30 12.78
N GLN A 382 33.24 -2.08 13.46
CA GLN A 382 33.72 -2.96 14.51
C GLN A 382 33.56 -2.24 15.87
N GLY A 383 32.90 -2.91 16.83
CA GLY A 383 32.72 -2.36 18.19
C GLY A 383 31.45 -1.48 18.32
N PRO A 384 31.35 -0.73 19.43
CA PRO A 384 30.19 0.11 19.72
C PRO A 384 29.95 1.15 18.62
N THR A 385 28.74 1.17 18.11
CA THR A 385 28.33 2.01 16.97
C THR A 385 27.14 2.88 17.35
N LEU A 386 27.24 4.18 17.04
CA LEU A 386 26.12 5.11 17.13
C LEU A 386 25.48 5.26 15.75
N ILE A 387 24.17 5.12 15.69
CA ILE A 387 23.39 5.37 14.48
C ILE A 387 22.72 6.74 14.62
N TYR A 388 23.07 7.66 13.71
CA TYR A 388 22.38 8.93 13.55
C TYR A 388 21.35 8.81 12.43
N ASP A 389 20.07 8.73 12.81
CA ASP A 389 18.95 8.59 11.88
C ASP A 389 18.21 9.91 11.75
N ASP A 390 18.44 10.63 10.65
CA ASP A 390 17.75 11.87 10.30
C ASP A 390 16.58 11.64 9.33
N ASP A 391 16.49 10.46 8.72
CA ASP A 391 15.43 10.07 7.80
C ASP A 391 14.13 9.72 8.56
N SER A 392 14.26 9.07 9.73
CA SER A 392 13.17 8.63 10.60
C SER A 392 12.14 7.75 9.85
N PHE A 393 12.58 7.02 8.82
CA PHE A 393 11.71 6.18 8.01
C PHE A 393 12.21 4.72 7.99
N TYR A 394 12.92 4.27 6.95
CA TYR A 394 13.38 2.88 6.86
C TYR A 394 14.85 2.72 7.24
N MET A 395 15.72 3.65 6.80
CA MET A 395 17.13 3.39 6.68
C MET A 395 17.84 3.19 8.03
N GLY A 396 17.54 3.98 9.05
CA GLY A 396 18.17 3.84 10.37
C GLY A 396 17.94 2.46 10.98
N GLY A 397 16.69 1.98 10.96
CA GLY A 397 16.35 0.64 11.45
C GLY A 397 16.96 -0.49 10.62
N LEU A 398 17.06 -0.33 9.30
CA LEU A 398 17.67 -1.32 8.40
C LEU A 398 19.18 -1.43 8.63
N VAL A 399 19.85 -0.30 8.80
CA VAL A 399 21.27 -0.27 9.13
C VAL A 399 21.53 -0.91 10.49
N ALA A 400 20.69 -0.61 11.51
CA ALA A 400 20.81 -1.21 12.84
C ALA A 400 20.67 -2.74 12.82
N GLU A 401 19.80 -3.26 11.98
CA GLU A 401 19.58 -4.71 11.86
C GLU A 401 20.70 -5.38 11.04
N LYS A 402 21.30 -4.66 10.10
CA LYS A 402 22.34 -5.18 9.21
C LYS A 402 23.71 -5.29 9.88
N ILE A 403 24.06 -4.39 10.85
CA ILE A 403 25.34 -4.36 11.56
C ILE A 403 25.33 -5.21 12.81
#